data_945aed8342898494a5dd4b4567b9ed99
#
_entry.id   945aed8342898494a5dd4b4567b9ed99
#
_cell.length_a   1.000
_cell.length_b   1.000
_cell.length_c   1.000
_cell.angle_alpha   90.00
_cell.angle_beta   90.00
_cell.angle_gamma   90.00
#
_symmetry.space_group_name_H-M   'P 1'
#
loop_
_entity.id
_entity.type
_entity.pdbx_description
1 polymer ?
#
loop_
_entity_poly.entity_id
_entity_poly.type
_entity_poly.pdbx_seq_one_letter_code
_entity_poly.pdbx_strand_id
1 'polypeptide(L)'
;FLVNMSYNIRIPLNNVLGFSQLMTTDPESMDADQWKEYSEIIQTNSAELIQLVNDVLDLSRLEAGRTKWQIQEHEIISLCSDVLGMVRMRCGDKIQADFHTEIESQPFQVDTARFTQLILSTLIYTDPCEEKRKVALYLERELFVFRVVNSPLADSALQTQKAEVRHSINRLTIEYFKGTYTIEPNTPEGPVLTFTYPYSKTNNI
;
A
#
# COMPACT_ATOMS: atom_id res chain seq x y z
N PHE A 1 4.84 -20.20 1.41
CA PHE A 1 4.74 -18.85 2.02
C PHE A 1 5.84 -18.62 3.08
N LEU A 2 5.90 -19.39 4.17
CA LEU A 2 6.87 -19.19 5.27
C LEU A 2 8.34 -19.34 4.86
N VAL A 3 8.68 -20.26 3.95
CA VAL A 3 10.06 -20.47 3.49
C VAL A 3 10.59 -19.25 2.74
N ASN A 4 9.76 -18.68 1.90
CA ASN A 4 10.12 -17.52 1.09
C ASN A 4 10.17 -16.24 1.95
N MET A 5 9.38 -16.15 3.03
CA MET A 5 9.45 -15.03 3.97
C MET A 5 10.76 -14.96 4.72
N SER A 6 11.36 -16.11 5.01
CA SER A 6 12.68 -16.16 5.68
C SER A 6 13.75 -15.42 4.86
N TYR A 7 13.62 -15.41 3.54
CA TYR A 7 14.55 -14.71 2.63
C TYR A 7 14.39 -13.19 2.74
N ASN A 8 13.16 -12.70 2.73
CA ASN A 8 12.87 -11.26 2.79
C ASN A 8 13.16 -10.63 4.15
N ILE A 9 13.12 -11.44 5.21
CA ILE A 9 13.57 -11.01 6.54
C ILE A 9 15.10 -10.99 6.60
N ARG A 10 15.77 -11.97 5.99
CA ARG A 10 17.22 -12.13 6.09
C ARG A 10 18.00 -10.98 5.43
N ILE A 11 17.54 -10.48 4.28
CA ILE A 11 18.24 -9.42 3.53
C ILE A 11 18.34 -8.14 4.36
N PRO A 12 17.24 -7.50 4.79
CA PRO A 12 17.33 -6.29 5.60
C PRO A 12 17.99 -6.54 6.96
N LEU A 13 17.80 -7.72 7.55
CA LEU A 13 18.47 -8.08 8.81
C LEU A 13 19.99 -8.16 8.64
N ASN A 14 20.47 -8.74 7.54
CA ASN A 14 21.91 -8.80 7.24
C ASN A 14 22.48 -7.40 6.98
N ASN A 15 21.73 -6.51 6.32
CA ASN A 15 22.15 -5.12 6.12
C ASN A 15 22.28 -4.41 7.48
N VAL A 16 21.27 -4.51 8.35
CA VAL A 16 21.32 -3.93 9.70
C VAL A 16 22.52 -4.45 10.47
N LEU A 17 22.75 -5.77 10.46
CA LEU A 17 23.86 -6.40 11.18
C LEU A 17 25.20 -5.99 10.58
N GLY A 18 25.35 -6.03 9.25
CA GLY A 18 26.60 -5.71 8.56
C GLY A 18 27.03 -4.26 8.77
N PHE A 19 26.13 -3.30 8.56
CA PHE A 19 26.44 -1.88 8.77
C PHE A 19 26.68 -1.56 10.25
N SER A 20 25.93 -2.18 11.17
CA SER A 20 26.18 -2.06 12.61
C SER A 20 27.59 -2.60 12.99
N GLN A 21 28.02 -3.72 12.39
CA GLN A 21 29.36 -4.26 12.60
C GLN A 21 30.44 -3.33 12.05
N LEU A 22 30.26 -2.78 10.84
CA LEU A 22 31.20 -1.82 10.28
C LEU A 22 31.39 -0.61 11.20
N MET A 23 30.29 -0.05 11.72
CA MET A 23 30.31 1.09 12.65
C MET A 23 31.03 0.77 13.99
N THR A 24 31.04 -0.50 14.42
CA THR A 24 31.62 -0.90 15.69
C THR A 24 33.07 -1.40 15.56
N THR A 25 33.49 -1.87 14.37
CA THR A 25 34.81 -2.48 14.17
C THR A 25 35.92 -1.43 14.10
N ASP A 26 35.68 -0.31 13.44
CA ASP A 26 36.66 0.77 13.32
C ASP A 26 35.99 2.15 13.36
N PRO A 27 35.44 2.56 14.49
CA PRO A 27 34.68 3.80 14.61
C PRO A 27 35.55 5.06 14.42
N GLU A 28 36.85 4.98 14.63
CA GLU A 28 37.76 6.12 14.51
C GLU A 28 38.15 6.41 13.05
N SER A 29 38.04 5.43 12.16
CA SER A 29 38.34 5.61 10.72
C SER A 29 37.17 6.20 9.93
N MET A 30 35.97 6.24 10.51
CA MET A 30 34.76 6.71 9.84
C MET A 30 34.62 8.23 9.97
N ASP A 31 34.34 8.88 8.84
CA ASP A 31 33.94 10.27 8.82
C ASP A 31 32.45 10.46 9.16
N ALA A 32 32.04 11.73 9.34
CA ALA A 32 30.67 12.06 9.72
C ALA A 32 29.63 11.67 8.63
N ASP A 33 30.02 11.71 7.38
CA ASP A 33 29.13 11.38 6.25
C ASP A 33 28.91 9.86 6.19
N GLN A 34 29.94 9.06 6.39
CA GLN A 34 29.83 7.60 6.51
C GLN A 34 28.99 7.17 7.72
N TRP A 35 29.16 7.84 8.88
CA TRP A 35 28.32 7.59 10.05
C TRP A 35 26.84 7.84 9.75
N LYS A 36 26.55 8.94 9.06
CA LYS A 36 25.19 9.31 8.68
C LYS A 36 24.62 8.29 7.69
N GLU A 37 25.35 7.98 6.62
CA GLU A 37 24.94 7.02 5.59
C GLU A 37 24.61 5.65 6.20
N TYR A 38 25.50 5.10 7.02
CA TYR A 38 25.28 3.78 7.62
C TYR A 38 24.11 3.77 8.60
N SER A 39 23.95 4.86 9.37
CA SER A 39 22.78 5.02 10.24
C SER A 39 21.48 5.09 9.47
N GLU A 40 21.42 5.78 8.34
CA GLU A 40 20.25 5.87 7.46
C GLU A 40 19.92 4.50 6.84
N ILE A 41 20.94 3.73 6.43
CA ILE A 41 20.77 2.37 5.92
C ILE A 41 20.17 1.45 7.00
N ILE A 42 20.72 1.49 8.21
CA ILE A 42 20.21 0.70 9.35
C ILE A 42 18.76 1.09 9.66
N GLN A 43 18.46 2.37 9.72
CA GLN A 43 17.12 2.87 10.00
C GLN A 43 16.11 2.42 8.94
N THR A 44 16.46 2.55 7.66
CA THR A 44 15.60 2.15 6.53
C THR A 44 15.32 0.66 6.56
N ASN A 45 16.35 -0.18 6.69
CA ASN A 45 16.19 -1.64 6.72
C ASN A 45 15.42 -2.10 7.97
N SER A 46 15.60 -1.44 9.10
CA SER A 46 14.83 -1.73 10.33
C SER A 46 13.34 -1.39 10.17
N ALA A 47 13.03 -0.24 9.57
CA ALA A 47 11.65 0.14 9.27
C ALA A 47 10.98 -0.84 8.29
N GLU A 48 11.72 -1.30 7.27
CA GLU A 48 11.24 -2.33 6.35
C GLU A 48 10.93 -3.66 7.02
N LEU A 49 11.78 -4.10 7.95
CA LEU A 49 11.54 -5.32 8.75
C LEU A 49 10.28 -5.22 9.59
N ILE A 50 10.11 -4.11 10.29
CA ILE A 50 8.91 -3.85 11.10
C ILE A 50 7.66 -3.90 10.22
N GLN A 51 7.69 -3.25 9.05
CA GLN A 51 6.57 -3.25 8.12
C GLN A 51 6.25 -4.66 7.62
N LEU A 52 7.26 -5.44 7.26
CA LEU A 52 7.08 -6.81 6.80
C LEU A 52 6.45 -7.70 7.88
N VAL A 53 6.93 -7.61 9.12
CA VAL A 53 6.36 -8.37 10.24
C VAL A 53 4.90 -7.98 10.47
N ASN A 54 4.60 -6.68 10.45
CA ASN A 54 3.22 -6.21 10.61
C ASN A 54 2.30 -6.69 9.49
N ASP A 55 2.76 -6.66 8.24
CA ASP A 55 2.00 -7.14 7.08
C ASP A 55 1.67 -8.64 7.20
N VAL A 56 2.62 -9.44 7.67
CA VAL A 56 2.40 -10.88 7.89
C VAL A 56 1.41 -11.17 9.01
N LEU A 57 1.57 -10.48 10.12
CA LEU A 57 0.64 -10.61 11.24
C LEU A 57 -0.77 -10.17 10.83
N ASP A 58 -0.85 -9.15 10.01
CA ASP A 58 -2.10 -8.65 9.50
C ASP A 58 -2.76 -9.64 8.53
N LEU A 59 -2.00 -10.16 7.56
CA LEU A 59 -2.47 -11.21 6.66
C LEU A 59 -2.97 -12.42 7.43
N SER A 60 -2.21 -12.87 8.42
CA SER A 60 -2.60 -14.02 9.26
C SER A 60 -3.93 -13.80 10.00
N ARG A 61 -4.18 -12.56 10.48
CA ARG A 61 -5.45 -12.20 11.14
C ARG A 61 -6.61 -12.16 10.15
N LEU A 62 -6.38 -11.63 8.95
CA LEU A 62 -7.38 -11.58 7.88
C LEU A 62 -7.77 -13.00 7.43
N GLU A 63 -6.80 -13.85 7.12
CA GLU A 63 -7.04 -15.25 6.72
C GLU A 63 -7.76 -16.06 7.79
N ALA A 64 -7.43 -15.82 9.07
CA ALA A 64 -8.10 -16.49 10.19
C ALA A 64 -9.48 -15.93 10.54
N GLY A 65 -9.94 -14.87 9.85
CA GLY A 65 -11.19 -14.17 10.16
C GLY A 65 -11.19 -13.51 11.55
N ARG A 66 -10.01 -13.20 12.10
CA ARG A 66 -9.85 -12.63 13.46
C ARG A 66 -9.65 -11.11 13.45
N THR A 67 -9.80 -10.49 12.31
CA THR A 67 -9.70 -9.03 12.17
C THR A 67 -10.86 -8.35 12.88
N LYS A 68 -10.55 -7.41 13.76
CA LYS A 68 -11.55 -6.54 14.39
C LYS A 68 -11.75 -5.32 13.50
N TRP A 69 -12.82 -5.31 12.73
CA TRP A 69 -13.16 -4.21 11.84
C TRP A 69 -13.74 -3.03 12.63
N GLN A 70 -13.26 -1.83 12.33
CA GLN A 70 -13.77 -0.57 12.88
C GLN A 70 -14.58 0.15 11.81
N ILE A 71 -15.77 -0.38 11.53
CA ILE A 71 -16.63 0.12 10.45
C ILE A 71 -17.32 1.39 10.90
N GLN A 72 -17.20 2.45 10.09
CA GLN A 72 -17.81 3.75 10.28
C GLN A 72 -18.35 4.26 8.95
N GLU A 73 -19.30 5.18 9.03
CA GLU A 73 -19.84 5.85 7.85
C GLU A 73 -18.97 7.03 7.45
N HIS A 74 -18.55 7.07 6.20
CA HIS A 74 -17.74 8.14 5.63
C HIS A 74 -18.24 8.50 4.22
N GLU A 75 -17.94 9.72 3.79
CA GLU A 75 -18.07 10.14 2.40
C GLU A 75 -16.83 9.70 1.62
N ILE A 76 -17.03 8.92 0.57
CA ILE A 76 -15.93 8.29 -0.18
C ILE A 76 -15.01 9.32 -0.84
N ILE A 77 -15.57 10.41 -1.39
CA ILE A 77 -14.78 11.46 -2.05
C ILE A 77 -13.89 12.16 -1.03
N SER A 78 -14.43 12.50 0.14
CA SER A 78 -13.67 13.15 1.22
C SER A 78 -12.50 12.25 1.64
N LEU A 79 -12.77 10.98 1.93
CA LEU A 79 -11.74 10.04 2.35
C LEU A 79 -10.65 9.83 1.28
N CYS A 80 -11.05 9.68 0.00
CA CYS A 80 -10.09 9.56 -1.10
C CYS A 80 -9.27 10.83 -1.28
N SER A 81 -9.89 12.01 -1.15
CA SER A 81 -9.21 13.30 -1.28
C SER A 81 -8.17 13.50 -0.18
N ASP A 82 -8.49 13.12 1.06
CA ASP A 82 -7.56 13.20 2.20
C ASP A 82 -6.34 12.31 1.97
N VAL A 83 -6.56 11.06 1.54
CA VAL A 83 -5.45 10.12 1.24
C VAL A 83 -4.61 10.59 0.06
N LEU A 84 -5.25 11.10 -1.00
CA LEU A 84 -4.53 11.68 -2.14
C LEU A 84 -3.75 12.92 -1.76
N GLY A 85 -4.25 13.74 -0.84
CA GLY A 85 -3.52 14.85 -0.25
C GLY A 85 -2.21 14.39 0.40
N MET A 86 -2.26 13.34 1.22
CA MET A 86 -1.06 12.75 1.82
C MET A 86 -0.07 12.22 0.76
N VAL A 87 -0.57 11.55 -0.27
CA VAL A 87 0.28 11.04 -1.35
C VAL A 87 0.93 12.18 -2.14
N ARG A 88 0.20 13.25 -2.43
CA ARG A 88 0.73 14.43 -3.14
C ARG A 88 1.83 15.14 -2.37
N MET A 89 1.77 15.18 -1.05
CA MET A 89 2.86 15.72 -0.22
C MET A 89 4.19 14.98 -0.47
N ARG A 90 4.13 13.70 -0.81
CA ARG A 90 5.31 12.84 -1.06
C ARG A 90 5.68 12.77 -2.55
N CYS A 91 4.70 12.67 -3.43
CA CYS A 91 4.87 12.43 -4.86
C CYS A 91 4.73 13.71 -5.72
N GLY A 92 4.36 14.85 -5.13
CA GLY A 92 4.10 16.09 -5.87
C GLY A 92 3.00 15.94 -6.94
N ASP A 93 3.17 16.61 -8.06
CA ASP A 93 2.20 16.64 -9.17
C ASP A 93 2.16 15.34 -10.01
N LYS A 94 2.84 14.30 -9.58
CA LYS A 94 2.82 13.01 -10.29
C LYS A 94 1.52 12.23 -10.13
N ILE A 95 0.66 12.63 -9.19
CA ILE A 95 -0.65 12.02 -8.99
C ILE A 95 -1.74 12.87 -9.63
N GLN A 96 -2.32 12.37 -10.71
CA GLN A 96 -3.47 12.95 -11.38
C GLN A 96 -4.73 12.19 -10.95
N ALA A 97 -5.64 12.87 -10.28
CA ALA A 97 -6.90 12.28 -9.83
C ALA A 97 -8.08 12.89 -10.59
N ASP A 98 -8.93 12.02 -11.09
CA ASP A 98 -10.20 12.34 -11.73
C ASP A 98 -11.33 11.67 -10.94
N PHE A 99 -12.15 12.51 -10.31
CA PHE A 99 -13.32 12.06 -9.56
C PHE A 99 -14.57 12.47 -10.29
N HIS A 100 -15.35 11.49 -10.72
CA HIS A 100 -16.63 11.76 -11.36
C HIS A 100 -17.62 12.36 -10.37
N THR A 101 -18.20 13.49 -10.73
CA THR A 101 -19.08 14.30 -9.86
C THR A 101 -20.37 13.62 -9.46
N GLU A 102 -20.78 12.54 -10.15
CA GLU A 102 -21.97 11.75 -9.81
C GLU A 102 -21.91 11.05 -8.44
N ILE A 103 -20.71 11.05 -7.81
CA ILE A 103 -20.45 10.40 -6.51
C ILE A 103 -20.59 11.39 -5.35
N GLU A 104 -20.94 12.65 -5.60
CA GLU A 104 -21.02 13.66 -4.54
C GLU A 104 -21.94 13.21 -3.39
N SER A 105 -21.42 13.30 -2.16
CA SER A 105 -22.13 13.04 -0.90
C SER A 105 -22.71 11.63 -0.74
N GLN A 106 -22.04 10.59 -1.22
CA GLN A 106 -22.50 9.22 -0.98
C GLN A 106 -21.80 8.63 0.26
N PRO A 107 -22.52 8.40 1.36
CA PRO A 107 -21.98 7.73 2.52
C PRO A 107 -21.76 6.23 2.23
N PHE A 108 -20.70 5.68 2.76
CA PHE A 108 -20.43 4.24 2.69
C PHE A 108 -19.84 3.74 4.00
N GLN A 109 -20.06 2.45 4.27
CA GLN A 109 -19.58 1.81 5.48
C GLN A 109 -18.19 1.26 5.26
N VAL A 110 -17.20 1.77 5.98
CA VAL A 110 -15.78 1.45 5.76
C VAL A 110 -14.98 1.41 7.05
N ASP A 111 -13.97 0.56 7.10
CA ASP A 111 -12.87 0.71 8.05
C ASP A 111 -11.86 1.70 7.45
N THR A 112 -11.85 2.91 7.98
CA THR A 112 -11.07 4.04 7.46
C THR A 112 -9.59 3.73 7.41
N ALA A 113 -9.03 3.08 8.44
CA ALA A 113 -7.61 2.73 8.48
C ALA A 113 -7.24 1.74 7.38
N ARG A 114 -8.08 0.72 7.18
CA ARG A 114 -7.91 -0.29 6.14
C ARG A 114 -8.04 0.29 4.74
N PHE A 115 -9.04 1.12 4.53
CA PHE A 115 -9.27 1.76 3.24
C PHE A 115 -8.14 2.74 2.88
N THR A 116 -7.69 3.54 3.85
CA THR A 116 -6.52 4.40 3.69
C THR A 116 -5.27 3.59 3.30
N GLN A 117 -5.01 2.50 4.02
CA GLN A 117 -3.88 1.61 3.74
C GLN A 117 -3.98 0.97 2.35
N LEU A 118 -5.18 0.57 1.94
CA LEU A 118 -5.45 0.05 0.60
C LEU A 118 -5.07 1.07 -0.48
N ILE A 119 -5.60 2.30 -0.40
CA ILE A 119 -5.29 3.35 -1.37
C ILE A 119 -3.78 3.69 -1.36
N LEU A 120 -3.18 3.89 -0.19
CA LEU A 120 -1.76 4.20 -0.08
C LEU A 120 -0.90 3.12 -0.75
N SER A 121 -1.18 1.85 -0.50
CA SER A 121 -0.40 0.75 -1.09
C SER A 121 -0.52 0.66 -2.61
N THR A 122 -1.66 1.06 -3.17
CA THR A 122 -1.86 1.09 -4.63
C THR A 122 -1.13 2.25 -5.31
N LEU A 123 -0.83 3.31 -4.57
CA LEU A 123 -0.24 4.54 -5.09
C LEU A 123 1.25 4.70 -4.77
N ILE A 124 1.70 4.27 -3.59
CA ILE A 124 3.06 4.53 -3.11
C ILE A 124 3.74 3.29 -2.53
N TYR A 125 3.51 2.13 -3.13
CA TYR A 125 4.09 0.87 -2.65
C TYR A 125 5.62 0.88 -2.65
N THR A 126 6.22 1.51 -3.65
CA THR A 126 7.67 1.71 -3.78
C THR A 126 8.03 3.18 -3.76
N ASP A 127 9.15 3.51 -3.16
CA ASP A 127 9.74 4.84 -3.20
C ASP A 127 10.96 4.83 -4.13
N PRO A 128 11.20 5.85 -4.93
CA PRO A 128 10.46 7.12 -5.08
C PRO A 128 9.31 7.04 -6.09
N CYS A 129 8.39 8.04 -6.02
CA CYS A 129 7.33 8.19 -7.01
C CYS A 129 7.91 8.68 -8.35
N GLU A 130 8.47 7.78 -9.15
CA GLU A 130 9.16 8.15 -10.40
C GLU A 130 8.17 8.42 -11.52
N GLU A 131 7.10 7.65 -11.61
CA GLU A 131 6.14 7.73 -12.70
C GLU A 131 4.86 8.49 -12.34
N LYS A 132 4.27 9.08 -13.38
CA LYS A 132 2.94 9.70 -13.26
C LYS A 132 1.88 8.61 -13.13
N ARG A 133 1.00 8.77 -12.13
CA ARG A 133 -0.12 7.87 -11.86
C ARG A 133 -1.42 8.58 -12.11
N LYS A 134 -2.33 7.90 -12.80
CA LYS A 134 -3.70 8.40 -12.98
C LYS A 134 -4.63 7.61 -12.07
N VAL A 135 -5.39 8.35 -11.28
CA VAL A 135 -6.39 7.79 -10.36
C VAL A 135 -7.76 8.20 -10.85
N ALA A 136 -8.62 7.25 -11.10
CA ALA A 136 -10.02 7.50 -11.40
C ALA A 136 -10.91 6.88 -10.32
N LEU A 137 -11.88 7.64 -9.86
CA LEU A 137 -12.94 7.19 -8.99
C LEU A 137 -14.28 7.50 -9.64
N TYR A 138 -15.07 6.48 -9.89
CA TYR A 138 -16.40 6.61 -10.51
C TYR A 138 -17.37 5.57 -9.95
N LEU A 139 -18.65 5.82 -10.20
CA LEU A 139 -19.72 4.91 -9.83
C LEU A 139 -20.14 4.10 -11.07
N GLU A 140 -20.09 2.79 -10.97
CA GLU A 140 -20.63 1.89 -12.01
C GLU A 140 -21.69 1.00 -11.39
N ARG A 141 -22.96 1.22 -11.78
CA ARG A 141 -24.12 0.56 -11.17
C ARG A 141 -24.18 0.87 -9.66
N GLU A 142 -23.97 -0.13 -8.82
CA GLU A 142 -23.97 0.00 -7.35
C GLU A 142 -22.58 -0.22 -6.75
N LEU A 143 -21.52 0.04 -7.53
CA LEU A 143 -20.12 -0.13 -7.12
C LEU A 143 -19.35 1.17 -7.27
N PHE A 144 -18.62 1.55 -6.25
CA PHE A 144 -17.51 2.47 -6.41
C PHE A 144 -16.36 1.73 -7.09
N VAL A 145 -15.82 2.31 -8.15
CA VAL A 145 -14.66 1.78 -8.86
C VAL A 145 -13.49 2.73 -8.66
N PHE A 146 -12.43 2.21 -8.06
CA PHE A 146 -11.17 2.91 -7.89
C PHE A 146 -10.15 2.27 -8.81
N ARG A 147 -9.67 3.04 -9.80
CA ARG A 147 -8.74 2.57 -10.82
C ARG A 147 -7.46 3.39 -10.79
N VAL A 148 -6.32 2.71 -10.73
CA VAL A 148 -4.99 3.33 -10.74
C VAL A 148 -4.21 2.83 -11.94
N VAL A 149 -3.85 3.75 -12.83
CA VAL A 149 -2.93 3.49 -13.96
C VAL A 149 -1.51 3.83 -13.51
N ASN A 150 -0.55 3.03 -13.93
CA ASN A 150 0.84 3.02 -13.46
C ASN A 150 0.92 2.77 -11.95
N SER A 151 0.09 1.85 -11.46
CA SER A 151 0.18 1.40 -10.07
C SER A 151 1.48 0.62 -9.86
N PRO A 152 2.34 1.02 -8.91
CA PRO A 152 3.58 0.31 -8.64
C PRO A 152 3.30 -1.10 -8.12
N LEU A 153 2.15 -1.33 -7.52
CA LEU A 153 1.75 -2.63 -7.03
C LEU A 153 1.28 -3.56 -8.17
N ALA A 154 0.90 -3.02 -9.33
CA ALA A 154 0.51 -3.79 -10.52
C ALA A 154 1.68 -4.03 -11.48
N ASP A 155 2.83 -3.39 -11.27
CA ASP A 155 4.00 -3.55 -12.11
C ASP A 155 4.64 -4.93 -11.92
N SER A 156 4.70 -5.70 -13.01
CA SER A 156 5.29 -7.04 -12.99
C SER A 156 6.79 -7.04 -12.69
N ALA A 157 7.50 -5.95 -12.99
CA ALA A 157 8.93 -5.81 -12.68
C ALA A 157 9.18 -5.63 -11.16
N LEU A 158 8.17 -5.17 -10.43
CA LEU A 158 8.22 -4.95 -8.99
C LEU A 158 7.53 -6.06 -8.19
N GLN A 159 7.16 -7.16 -8.83
CA GLN A 159 6.54 -8.31 -8.16
C GLN A 159 7.57 -9.02 -7.27
N THR A 160 7.66 -8.51 -6.05
CA THR A 160 8.38 -9.14 -4.95
C THR A 160 7.39 -9.90 -4.08
N GLN A 161 7.88 -10.80 -3.24
CA GLN A 161 7.04 -11.44 -2.22
C GLN A 161 6.38 -10.44 -1.26
N LYS A 162 7.02 -9.31 -1.03
CA LYS A 162 6.44 -8.19 -0.27
C LYS A 162 5.20 -7.64 -1.00
N ALA A 163 5.24 -7.55 -2.33
CA ALA A 163 4.07 -7.20 -3.15
C ALA A 163 2.96 -8.25 -3.05
N GLU A 164 3.29 -9.54 -3.08
CA GLU A 164 2.31 -10.63 -2.94
C GLU A 164 1.56 -10.59 -1.60
N VAL A 165 2.26 -10.34 -0.49
CA VAL A 165 1.65 -10.17 0.83
C VAL A 165 0.69 -8.98 0.81
N ARG A 166 1.11 -7.85 0.25
CA ARG A 166 0.29 -6.66 0.15
C ARG A 166 -0.94 -6.88 -0.74
N HIS A 167 -0.78 -7.56 -1.87
CA HIS A 167 -1.90 -7.98 -2.72
C HIS A 167 -2.91 -8.84 -1.96
N SER A 168 -2.42 -9.80 -1.19
CA SER A 168 -3.29 -10.68 -0.41
C SER A 168 -4.06 -9.91 0.65
N ILE A 169 -3.40 -8.99 1.38
CA ILE A 169 -4.06 -8.10 2.36
C ILE A 169 -5.13 -7.25 1.67
N ASN A 170 -4.79 -6.59 0.56
CA ASN A 170 -5.70 -5.73 -0.16
C ASN A 170 -6.92 -6.50 -0.68
N ARG A 171 -6.69 -7.65 -1.30
CA ARG A 171 -7.75 -8.53 -1.81
C ARG A 171 -8.68 -8.99 -0.70
N LEU A 172 -8.15 -9.55 0.39
CA LEU A 172 -8.96 -10.02 1.52
C LEU A 172 -9.75 -8.87 2.18
N THR A 173 -9.15 -7.67 2.24
CA THR A 173 -9.85 -6.48 2.72
C THR A 173 -11.05 -6.14 1.83
N ILE A 174 -10.87 -6.12 0.52
CA ILE A 174 -11.94 -5.82 -0.43
C ILE A 174 -13.00 -6.93 -0.49
N GLU A 175 -12.58 -8.19 -0.45
CA GLU A 175 -13.50 -9.35 -0.41
C GLU A 175 -14.39 -9.35 0.83
N TYR A 176 -13.87 -8.93 1.99
CA TYR A 176 -14.68 -8.76 3.20
C TYR A 176 -15.86 -7.82 2.96
N PHE A 177 -15.63 -6.72 2.25
CA PHE A 177 -16.68 -5.77 1.86
C PHE A 177 -17.42 -6.15 0.56
N LYS A 178 -17.23 -7.39 0.06
CA LYS A 178 -17.90 -7.92 -1.14
C LYS A 178 -17.58 -7.16 -2.43
N GLY A 179 -16.41 -6.52 -2.47
CA GLY A 179 -15.84 -5.91 -3.67
C GLY A 179 -14.95 -6.87 -4.44
N THR A 180 -14.35 -6.37 -5.51
CA THR A 180 -13.37 -7.08 -6.34
C THR A 180 -12.04 -6.34 -6.38
N TYR A 181 -10.95 -7.09 -6.53
CA TYR A 181 -9.60 -6.56 -6.62
C TYR A 181 -8.89 -7.21 -7.81
N THR A 182 -8.51 -6.42 -8.81
CA THR A 182 -7.93 -6.90 -10.06
C THR A 182 -6.63 -6.19 -10.39
N ILE A 183 -5.73 -6.90 -11.03
CA ILE A 183 -4.42 -6.41 -11.48
C ILE A 183 -4.25 -6.78 -12.93
N GLU A 184 -3.90 -5.80 -13.74
CA GLU A 184 -3.62 -5.93 -15.16
C GLU A 184 -2.22 -5.34 -15.43
N PRO A 185 -1.15 -6.17 -15.37
CA PRO A 185 0.22 -5.67 -15.43
C PRO A 185 0.64 -5.14 -16.80
N ASN A 186 -0.02 -5.58 -17.87
CA ASN A 186 0.38 -5.31 -19.25
C ASN A 186 -0.79 -4.69 -20.04
N THR A 187 -1.21 -3.47 -19.68
CA THR A 187 -2.15 -2.71 -20.50
C THR A 187 -1.42 -1.69 -21.40
N PRO A 188 -2.06 -1.21 -22.48
CA PRO A 188 -1.49 -0.15 -23.31
C PRO A 188 -1.20 1.16 -22.56
N GLU A 189 -1.85 1.37 -21.42
CA GLU A 189 -1.71 2.55 -20.56
C GLU A 189 -0.67 2.37 -19.46
N GLY A 190 -0.08 1.19 -19.34
CA GLY A 190 0.80 0.76 -18.24
C GLY A 190 0.12 -0.22 -17.28
N PRO A 191 0.78 -0.60 -16.19
CA PRO A 191 0.21 -1.51 -15.19
C PRO A 191 -1.00 -0.87 -14.49
N VAL A 192 -2.13 -1.58 -14.47
CA VAL A 192 -3.40 -1.10 -13.92
C VAL A 192 -3.82 -1.96 -12.72
N LEU A 193 -4.21 -1.28 -11.66
CA LEU A 193 -4.86 -1.89 -10.51
C LEU A 193 -6.25 -1.28 -10.36
N THR A 194 -7.25 -2.15 -10.23
CA THR A 194 -8.64 -1.74 -10.01
C THR A 194 -9.21 -2.48 -8.81
N PHE A 195 -9.88 -1.76 -7.94
CA PHE A 195 -10.75 -2.39 -6.94
C PHE A 195 -12.13 -1.75 -6.94
N THR A 196 -13.12 -2.56 -6.60
CA THR A 196 -14.51 -2.12 -6.46
C THR A 196 -14.95 -2.22 -5.02
N TYR A 197 -15.89 -1.37 -4.65
CA TYR A 197 -16.49 -1.36 -3.32
C TYR A 197 -17.99 -1.20 -3.47
N PRO A 198 -18.81 -2.10 -2.93
CA PRO A 198 -20.25 -2.00 -3.06
C PRO A 198 -20.78 -0.73 -2.40
N TYR A 199 -21.61 0.00 -3.14
CA TYR A 199 -22.42 1.08 -2.61
C TYR A 199 -23.83 0.53 -2.40
N SER A 200 -24.22 0.33 -1.17
CA SER A 200 -25.60 -0.04 -0.83
C SER A 200 -26.11 0.91 0.24
N LYS A 201 -27.26 1.50 0.00
CA LYS A 201 -27.99 2.30 1.01
C LYS A 201 -28.39 1.49 2.25
N THR A 202 -28.23 0.17 2.20
CA THR A 202 -28.63 -0.79 3.24
C THR A 202 -27.64 -1.95 3.30
N ASN A 203 -26.41 -1.71 3.69
CA ASN A 203 -25.55 -2.79 4.15
C ASN A 203 -25.82 -3.03 5.64
N ASN A 204 -26.84 -3.83 5.95
CA ASN A 204 -26.88 -4.60 7.17
C ASN A 204 -25.79 -5.68 7.03
N ILE A 205 -24.58 -5.41 7.55
CA ILE A 205 -23.56 -6.42 7.80
C ILE A 205 -23.87 -7.12 9.11
#